data_e687243f8754d6512ca11e771f9c9c59
#
_entry.id   e687243f8754d6512ca11e771f9c9c59
#
_cell.length_a   1.000
_cell.length_b   1.000
_cell.length_c   1.000
_cell.angle_alpha   90.00
_cell.angle_beta   90.00
_cell.angle_gamma   90.00
#
_symmetry.space_group_name_H-M   'P 1'
#
loop_
_entity.id
_entity.type
_entity.pdbx_description
1 polymer ?
#
loop_
_entity_poly.entity_id
_entity_poly.type
_entity_poly.pdbx_seq_one_letter_code
_entity_poly.pdbx_strand_id
1 'polypeptide(L)'
;MSRSIRLALVLIVALPALAQAQAIGPGFELERSGRYADAASIYFTTVRSDPTNIAALLGLERTLFVLNRMSELLPLVQNARARQPDSPALRSLELRVYAGLNEPDSLEAIARRWAASAPQSEAPYREWGLALADRRMWDEARRAFLVGRRTLGSDGILAIELAELEQRVGNWEASATEWGRAVARSPDVEPNAASQLGDAPPPMRDRVARALTAPGVSAGARRLGAEVLLTWGRPNEAWAAMEPTLVTADSDAPTALRRFADLAGALTTPEGHRVRGLALARWADMMPGSSGARARAEAVRELLDGGDKVAARRVLEAHSDSNGVAQSALIQLLIADSQLDLAEERLSAASTAITADDRSALRLELARARIARGELDRAAAALGDDSSVAAIAQRGWIELYRGNLKNAMEAFRTAGPYATDRAAATERTAMMAMLQRIQDETSPELGAALVTLARGDSVAAITALRRTAARFPEQGGRLEVLLLAAQVAAQNGGDQELTAIALFEEIVRIGGEGAAPPAAELDWARLLVRTGRSAEAIPHLEHLILTYPNSAFVPEARRVLERAKGAIPRS
;
A
#
# COMPACT_ATOMS: atom_id res chain seq x y z
N MET A 1 29.31 32.88 -43.51
CA MET A 1 29.97 31.57 -43.30
C MET A 1 28.92 30.50 -43.29
N SER A 2 28.96 29.64 -44.29
CA SER A 2 27.85 28.81 -44.74
C SER A 2 27.52 27.64 -43.80
N ARG A 3 26.26 27.17 -43.84
CA ARG A 3 25.75 25.98 -43.14
C ARG A 3 26.63 24.72 -43.34
N SER A 4 27.35 24.65 -44.41
CA SER A 4 28.24 23.54 -44.76
C SER A 4 29.46 23.40 -43.84
N ILE A 5 29.99 24.49 -43.27
CA ILE A 5 31.16 24.46 -42.35
C ILE A 5 30.73 23.94 -40.96
N ARG A 6 29.49 24.22 -40.53
CA ARG A 6 28.96 23.70 -39.24
C ARG A 6 28.67 22.20 -39.30
N LEU A 7 28.23 21.67 -40.43
CA LEU A 7 28.00 20.23 -40.62
C LEU A 7 29.32 19.44 -40.67
N ALA A 8 30.37 20.00 -41.27
CA ALA A 8 31.70 19.36 -41.34
C ALA A 8 32.37 19.29 -39.95
N LEU A 9 32.18 20.31 -39.10
CA LEU A 9 32.73 20.30 -37.74
C LEU A 9 32.04 19.29 -36.81
N VAL A 10 30.73 19.07 -36.97
CA VAL A 10 29.97 18.07 -36.20
C VAL A 10 30.34 16.64 -36.65
N LEU A 11 30.61 16.44 -37.97
CA LEU A 11 31.05 15.12 -38.46
C LEU A 11 32.49 14.76 -38.02
N ILE A 12 33.39 15.73 -37.88
CA ILE A 12 34.79 15.49 -37.45
C ILE A 12 34.87 15.13 -35.96
N VAL A 13 33.95 15.62 -35.12
CA VAL A 13 33.88 15.26 -33.68
C VAL A 13 33.17 13.93 -33.45
N ALA A 14 32.23 13.52 -34.33
CA ALA A 14 31.50 12.25 -34.20
C ALA A 14 32.30 11.02 -34.68
N LEU A 15 33.22 11.17 -35.61
CA LEU A 15 34.06 10.08 -36.16
C LEU A 15 34.93 9.37 -35.11
N PRO A 16 35.66 10.05 -34.20
CA PRO A 16 36.46 9.35 -33.19
C PRO A 16 35.57 8.63 -32.12
N ALA A 17 34.40 9.16 -31.79
CA ALA A 17 33.49 8.50 -30.85
C ALA A 17 32.87 7.21 -31.40
N LEU A 18 32.52 7.18 -32.67
CA LEU A 18 32.06 5.98 -33.38
C LEU A 18 33.16 4.92 -33.55
N ALA A 19 34.38 5.33 -33.84
CA ALA A 19 35.53 4.43 -33.94
C ALA A 19 35.92 3.82 -32.57
N GLN A 20 35.80 4.58 -31.48
CA GLN A 20 36.03 4.08 -30.13
C GLN A 20 34.95 3.08 -29.69
N ALA A 21 33.69 3.32 -29.99
CA ALA A 21 32.58 2.39 -29.69
C ALA A 21 32.73 1.07 -30.48
N GLN A 22 33.22 1.12 -31.72
CA GLN A 22 33.48 -0.07 -32.54
C GLN A 22 34.67 -0.90 -32.03
N ALA A 23 35.67 -0.28 -31.39
CA ALA A 23 36.87 -0.97 -30.91
C ALA A 23 36.60 -1.82 -29.63
N ILE A 24 35.58 -1.49 -28.83
CA ILE A 24 35.26 -2.17 -27.55
C ILE A 24 34.07 -3.13 -27.67
N GLY A 25 33.23 -2.99 -28.70
CA GLY A 25 32.05 -3.83 -28.91
C GLY A 25 32.35 -5.35 -28.87
N PRO A 26 33.38 -5.84 -29.59
CA PRO A 26 33.76 -7.25 -29.56
C PRO A 26 34.17 -7.74 -28.15
N GLY A 27 34.86 -6.89 -27.37
CA GLY A 27 35.24 -7.22 -25.99
C GLY A 27 34.03 -7.42 -25.10
N PHE A 28 33.02 -6.56 -25.23
CA PHE A 28 31.78 -6.65 -24.46
C PHE A 28 30.96 -7.92 -24.80
N GLU A 29 30.90 -8.31 -26.09
CA GLU A 29 30.21 -9.56 -26.47
C GLU A 29 30.95 -10.80 -25.94
N LEU A 30 32.28 -10.76 -25.86
CA LEU A 30 33.07 -11.83 -25.25
C LEU A 30 32.84 -11.91 -23.73
N GLU A 31 32.75 -10.78 -23.04
CA GLU A 31 32.36 -10.75 -21.62
C GLU A 31 30.99 -11.42 -21.42
N ARG A 32 29.98 -11.04 -22.22
CA ARG A 32 28.63 -11.62 -22.13
C ARG A 32 28.61 -13.13 -22.36
N SER A 33 29.52 -13.64 -23.17
CA SER A 33 29.64 -15.08 -23.41
C SER A 33 30.53 -15.80 -22.39
N GLY A 34 31.01 -15.12 -21.34
CA GLY A 34 31.89 -15.69 -20.32
C GLY A 34 33.35 -15.87 -20.76
N ARG A 35 33.75 -15.37 -21.98
CA ARG A 35 35.10 -15.50 -22.53
C ARG A 35 35.99 -14.35 -22.03
N TYR A 36 36.18 -14.24 -20.73
CA TYR A 36 36.85 -13.10 -20.07
C TYR A 36 38.31 -12.93 -20.51
N ALA A 37 39.03 -14.03 -20.77
CA ALA A 37 40.42 -13.94 -21.24
C ALA A 37 40.54 -13.32 -22.64
N ASP A 38 39.64 -13.68 -23.54
CA ASP A 38 39.59 -13.14 -24.89
C ASP A 38 39.16 -11.67 -24.89
N ALA A 39 38.12 -11.33 -24.05
CA ALA A 39 37.67 -9.97 -23.83
C ALA A 39 38.84 -9.09 -23.32
N ALA A 40 39.57 -9.56 -22.31
CA ALA A 40 40.74 -8.85 -21.79
C ALA A 40 41.78 -8.57 -22.86
N SER A 41 42.03 -9.51 -23.77
CA SER A 41 42.99 -9.32 -24.90
C SER A 41 42.57 -8.18 -25.84
N ILE A 42 41.27 -8.06 -26.15
CA ILE A 42 40.71 -6.94 -26.91
C ILE A 42 40.94 -5.62 -26.18
N TYR A 43 40.58 -5.56 -24.90
CA TYR A 43 40.72 -4.35 -24.08
C TYR A 43 42.19 -3.95 -23.92
N PHE A 44 43.12 -4.89 -23.70
CA PHE A 44 44.56 -4.62 -23.67
C PHE A 44 45.07 -4.00 -24.99
N THR A 45 44.58 -4.51 -26.12
CA THR A 45 44.94 -3.97 -27.42
C THR A 45 44.45 -2.53 -27.57
N THR A 46 43.22 -2.25 -27.13
CA THR A 46 42.65 -0.91 -27.15
C THR A 46 43.44 0.05 -26.25
N VAL A 47 43.74 -0.36 -25.00
CA VAL A 47 44.53 0.46 -24.06
C VAL A 47 45.97 0.70 -24.55
N ARG A 48 46.57 -0.24 -25.27
CA ARG A 48 47.88 -0.02 -25.90
C ARG A 48 47.84 1.06 -26.98
N SER A 49 46.78 1.12 -27.78
CA SER A 49 46.61 2.13 -28.84
C SER A 49 46.15 3.48 -28.26
N ASP A 50 45.31 3.47 -27.23
CA ASP A 50 44.83 4.65 -26.50
C ASP A 50 44.87 4.39 -24.98
N PRO A 51 45.98 4.76 -24.32
CA PRO A 51 46.16 4.54 -22.88
C PRO A 51 45.14 5.27 -22.00
N THR A 52 44.41 6.24 -22.54
CA THR A 52 43.39 7.02 -21.78
C THR A 52 41.97 6.56 -22.04
N ASN A 53 41.78 5.47 -22.77
CA ASN A 53 40.48 4.92 -23.08
C ASN A 53 39.81 4.32 -21.81
N ILE A 54 38.98 5.14 -21.17
CA ILE A 54 38.29 4.78 -19.91
C ILE A 54 37.42 3.53 -20.07
N ALA A 55 36.71 3.39 -21.20
CA ALA A 55 35.83 2.26 -21.43
C ALA A 55 36.59 0.93 -21.53
N ALA A 56 37.77 0.93 -22.19
CA ALA A 56 38.64 -0.25 -22.25
C ALA A 56 39.27 -0.56 -20.87
N LEU A 57 39.68 0.46 -20.11
CA LEU A 57 40.19 0.28 -18.75
C LEU A 57 39.14 -0.30 -17.82
N LEU A 58 37.85 0.14 -17.90
CA LEU A 58 36.75 -0.44 -17.16
C LEU A 58 36.44 -1.88 -17.61
N GLY A 59 36.56 -2.18 -18.89
CA GLY A 59 36.49 -3.55 -19.41
C GLY A 59 37.59 -4.46 -18.83
N LEU A 60 38.81 -3.94 -18.73
CA LEU A 60 39.93 -4.65 -18.07
C LEU A 60 39.64 -4.85 -16.58
N GLU A 61 39.11 -3.85 -15.88
CA GLU A 61 38.75 -3.99 -14.47
C GLU A 61 37.81 -5.21 -14.24
N ARG A 62 36.72 -5.28 -15.00
CA ARG A 62 35.73 -6.38 -14.86
C ARG A 62 36.35 -7.74 -15.23
N THR A 63 37.05 -7.80 -16.36
CA THR A 63 37.61 -9.07 -16.87
C THR A 63 38.77 -9.57 -16.00
N LEU A 64 39.72 -8.71 -15.63
CA LEU A 64 40.86 -9.08 -14.80
C LEU A 64 40.46 -9.39 -13.36
N PHE A 65 39.38 -8.80 -12.86
CA PHE A 65 38.81 -9.19 -11.57
C PHE A 65 38.35 -10.65 -11.58
N VAL A 66 37.56 -11.05 -12.59
CA VAL A 66 37.06 -12.43 -12.73
C VAL A 66 38.25 -13.40 -12.93
N LEU A 67 39.28 -12.99 -13.63
CA LEU A 67 40.48 -13.79 -13.89
C LEU A 67 41.49 -13.78 -12.73
N ASN A 68 41.23 -13.04 -11.66
CA ASN A 68 42.15 -12.83 -10.52
C ASN A 68 43.52 -12.26 -10.93
N ARG A 69 43.50 -11.32 -11.90
CA ARG A 69 44.70 -10.71 -12.50
C ARG A 69 44.71 -9.18 -12.36
N MET A 70 44.13 -8.65 -11.28
CA MET A 70 43.98 -7.19 -11.04
C MET A 70 45.35 -6.44 -11.02
N SER A 71 46.42 -7.12 -10.63
CA SER A 71 47.76 -6.51 -10.60
C SER A 71 48.25 -6.00 -11.97
N GLU A 72 47.76 -6.58 -13.07
CA GLU A 72 48.12 -6.15 -14.42
C GLU A 72 47.45 -4.83 -14.83
N LEU A 73 46.32 -4.47 -14.17
CA LEU A 73 45.60 -3.23 -14.46
C LEU A 73 46.29 -2.00 -13.84
N LEU A 74 46.93 -2.14 -12.68
CA LEU A 74 47.45 -1.02 -11.91
C LEU A 74 48.43 -0.13 -12.73
N PRO A 75 49.48 -0.68 -13.42
CA PRO A 75 50.38 0.16 -14.18
C PRO A 75 49.70 0.88 -15.35
N LEU A 76 48.64 0.29 -15.92
CA LEU A 76 47.90 0.91 -17.02
C LEU A 76 47.08 2.11 -16.53
N VAL A 77 46.40 1.96 -15.37
CA VAL A 77 45.65 3.05 -14.77
C VAL A 77 46.57 4.17 -14.31
N GLN A 78 47.72 3.86 -13.72
CA GLN A 78 48.74 4.85 -13.35
C GLN A 78 49.25 5.63 -14.55
N ASN A 79 49.53 4.96 -15.69
CA ASN A 79 49.91 5.61 -16.94
C ASN A 79 48.81 6.53 -17.49
N ALA A 80 47.55 6.05 -17.48
CA ALA A 80 46.40 6.86 -17.89
C ALA A 80 46.24 8.11 -16.99
N ARG A 81 46.38 7.92 -15.69
CA ARG A 81 46.36 9.00 -14.70
C ARG A 81 47.47 10.04 -14.89
N ALA A 82 48.68 9.60 -15.20
CA ALA A 82 49.76 10.51 -15.47
C ALA A 82 49.48 11.43 -16.70
N ARG A 83 48.69 10.93 -17.66
CA ARG A 83 48.30 11.68 -18.88
C ARG A 83 47.07 12.57 -18.63
N GLN A 84 46.14 12.14 -17.73
CA GLN A 84 44.91 12.83 -17.41
C GLN A 84 44.73 12.90 -15.87
N PRO A 85 45.52 13.74 -15.16
CA PRO A 85 45.57 13.77 -13.71
C PRO A 85 44.27 14.24 -13.05
N ASP A 86 43.44 14.99 -13.78
CA ASP A 86 42.20 15.55 -13.25
C ASP A 86 40.94 14.73 -13.59
N SER A 87 41.10 13.60 -14.29
CA SER A 87 39.97 12.71 -14.63
C SER A 87 39.37 12.04 -13.38
N PRO A 88 38.15 12.35 -12.98
CA PRO A 88 37.52 11.70 -11.82
C PRO A 88 37.37 10.19 -12.05
N ALA A 89 37.00 9.77 -13.24
CA ALA A 89 36.82 8.35 -13.60
C ALA A 89 38.10 7.52 -13.41
N LEU A 90 39.27 8.08 -13.79
CA LEU A 90 40.55 7.40 -13.59
C LEU A 90 40.96 7.37 -12.11
N ARG A 91 40.61 8.42 -11.34
CA ARG A 91 40.84 8.45 -9.88
C ARG A 91 39.99 7.38 -9.18
N SER A 92 38.70 7.28 -9.49
CA SER A 92 37.82 6.24 -8.95
C SER A 92 38.29 4.85 -9.35
N LEU A 93 38.71 4.66 -10.62
CA LEU A 93 39.22 3.36 -11.09
C LEU A 93 40.48 2.96 -10.32
N GLU A 94 41.42 3.89 -10.10
CA GLU A 94 42.64 3.61 -9.33
C GLU A 94 42.32 3.14 -7.89
N LEU A 95 41.36 3.77 -7.23
CA LEU A 95 40.90 3.34 -5.90
C LEU A 95 40.31 1.91 -5.93
N ARG A 96 39.47 1.59 -6.93
CA ARG A 96 38.89 0.24 -7.06
C ARG A 96 39.95 -0.82 -7.37
N VAL A 97 41.01 -0.46 -8.13
CA VAL A 97 42.14 -1.37 -8.39
C VAL A 97 42.87 -1.69 -7.09
N TYR A 98 43.21 -0.69 -6.27
CA TYR A 98 43.84 -0.94 -4.97
C TYR A 98 42.95 -1.73 -4.02
N ALA A 99 41.63 -1.47 -4.01
CA ALA A 99 40.67 -2.30 -3.28
C ALA A 99 40.69 -3.76 -3.78
N GLY A 100 40.75 -3.95 -5.11
CA GLY A 100 40.84 -5.25 -5.74
C GLY A 100 42.13 -6.02 -5.45
N LEU A 101 43.22 -5.32 -5.17
CA LEU A 101 44.52 -5.88 -4.75
C LEU A 101 44.58 -6.12 -3.25
N ASN A 102 43.54 -5.75 -2.50
CA ASN A 102 43.48 -5.81 -1.02
C ASN A 102 44.59 -4.99 -0.37
N GLU A 103 44.84 -3.77 -0.91
CA GLU A 103 45.82 -2.82 -0.39
C GLU A 103 45.14 -1.57 0.21
N PRO A 104 44.49 -1.69 1.37
CA PRO A 104 43.70 -0.60 1.96
C PRO A 104 44.56 0.64 2.32
N ASP A 105 45.81 0.46 2.72
CA ASP A 105 46.71 1.56 3.06
C ASP A 105 47.08 2.39 1.82
N SER A 106 47.38 1.72 0.70
CA SER A 106 47.64 2.37 -0.59
C SER A 106 46.40 3.12 -1.07
N LEU A 107 45.24 2.51 -0.96
CA LEU A 107 43.95 3.10 -1.31
C LEU A 107 43.68 4.37 -0.47
N GLU A 108 43.85 4.31 0.84
CA GLU A 108 43.71 5.46 1.73
C GLU A 108 44.67 6.60 1.35
N ALA A 109 45.96 6.28 1.06
CA ALA A 109 46.95 7.28 0.65
C ALA A 109 46.57 7.98 -0.66
N ILE A 110 46.01 7.25 -1.65
CA ILE A 110 45.52 7.80 -2.90
C ILE A 110 44.30 8.70 -2.69
N ALA A 111 43.32 8.21 -1.90
CA ALA A 111 42.11 8.97 -1.57
C ALA A 111 42.46 10.30 -0.86
N ARG A 112 43.38 10.28 0.11
CA ARG A 112 43.85 11.47 0.81
C ARG A 112 44.57 12.46 -0.14
N ARG A 113 45.37 11.98 -1.07
CA ARG A 113 45.98 12.85 -2.10
C ARG A 113 44.95 13.49 -3.01
N TRP A 114 43.91 12.74 -3.38
CA TRP A 114 42.80 13.28 -4.15
C TRP A 114 42.04 14.35 -3.31
N ALA A 115 41.71 14.07 -2.07
CA ALA A 115 41.07 15.02 -1.20
C ALA A 115 41.88 16.31 -1.01
N ALA A 116 43.21 16.22 -0.90
CA ALA A 116 44.07 17.40 -0.82
C ALA A 116 44.04 18.26 -2.11
N SER A 117 43.82 17.66 -3.28
CA SER A 117 43.65 18.40 -4.54
C SER A 117 42.23 18.94 -4.76
N ALA A 118 41.24 18.46 -3.99
CA ALA A 118 39.83 18.85 -4.08
C ALA A 118 39.20 18.97 -2.68
N PRO A 119 39.64 19.94 -1.84
CA PRO A 119 39.36 19.96 -0.41
C PRO A 119 37.89 20.17 -0.02
N GLN A 120 37.05 20.63 -0.95
CA GLN A 120 35.60 20.80 -0.73
C GLN A 120 34.77 19.68 -1.37
N SER A 121 35.40 18.68 -1.98
CA SER A 121 34.72 17.61 -2.70
C SER A 121 34.44 16.41 -1.80
N GLU A 122 33.22 15.89 -1.88
CA GLU A 122 32.84 14.62 -1.26
C GLU A 122 33.39 13.40 -2.04
N ALA A 123 33.65 13.58 -3.35
CA ALA A 123 33.98 12.48 -4.25
C ALA A 123 35.17 11.62 -3.78
N PRO A 124 36.30 12.16 -3.27
CA PRO A 124 37.40 11.33 -2.79
C PRO A 124 36.99 10.34 -1.70
N TYR A 125 36.18 10.79 -0.77
CA TYR A 125 35.74 10.00 0.39
C TYR A 125 34.62 9.03 0.02
N ARG A 126 33.72 9.45 -0.90
CA ARG A 126 32.66 8.60 -1.45
C ARG A 126 33.28 7.42 -2.20
N GLU A 127 34.15 7.68 -3.14
CA GLU A 127 34.78 6.65 -3.96
C GLU A 127 35.69 5.73 -3.13
N TRP A 128 36.39 6.29 -2.12
CA TRP A 128 37.17 5.50 -1.17
C TRP A 128 36.28 4.51 -0.40
N GLY A 129 35.20 4.98 0.19
CA GLY A 129 34.28 4.14 0.96
C GLY A 129 33.56 3.11 0.08
N LEU A 130 33.08 3.51 -1.12
CA LEU A 130 32.43 2.59 -2.06
C LEU A 130 33.38 1.49 -2.54
N ALA A 131 34.64 1.80 -2.88
CA ALA A 131 35.61 0.82 -3.29
C ALA A 131 35.88 -0.24 -2.21
N LEU A 132 35.88 0.15 -0.94
CA LEU A 132 36.00 -0.77 0.19
C LEU A 132 34.70 -1.58 0.42
N ALA A 133 33.53 -0.93 0.32
CA ALA A 133 32.23 -1.58 0.49
C ALA A 133 31.99 -2.68 -0.57
N ASP A 134 32.42 -2.46 -1.81
CA ASP A 134 32.34 -3.46 -2.89
C ASP A 134 33.17 -4.74 -2.57
N ARG A 135 34.15 -4.60 -1.71
CA ARG A 135 34.98 -5.72 -1.20
C ARG A 135 34.51 -6.26 0.15
N ARG A 136 33.34 -5.80 0.62
CA ARG A 136 32.78 -6.15 1.93
C ARG A 136 33.66 -5.78 3.13
N MET A 137 34.56 -4.81 2.93
CA MET A 137 35.37 -4.22 4.00
C MET A 137 34.55 -3.14 4.71
N TRP A 138 33.50 -3.59 5.42
CA TRP A 138 32.44 -2.70 5.92
C TRP A 138 32.93 -1.67 6.93
N ASP A 139 33.83 -2.06 7.85
CA ASP A 139 34.35 -1.18 8.90
C ASP A 139 35.29 -0.13 8.33
N GLU A 140 36.11 -0.50 7.35
CA GLU A 140 37.00 0.41 6.62
C GLU A 140 36.20 1.38 5.76
N ALA A 141 35.14 0.91 5.08
CA ALA A 141 34.23 1.75 4.30
C ALA A 141 33.54 2.79 5.19
N ARG A 142 32.99 2.34 6.33
CA ARG A 142 32.40 3.24 7.34
C ARG A 142 33.41 4.29 7.80
N ARG A 143 34.63 3.88 8.12
CA ARG A 143 35.71 4.78 8.52
C ARG A 143 36.01 5.83 7.44
N ALA A 144 36.09 5.43 6.16
CA ALA A 144 36.32 6.33 5.04
C ALA A 144 35.23 7.40 4.93
N PHE A 145 33.95 7.02 4.98
CA PHE A 145 32.83 7.96 4.94
C PHE A 145 32.85 8.92 6.14
N LEU A 146 33.11 8.41 7.35
CA LEU A 146 33.19 9.23 8.55
C LEU A 146 34.39 10.18 8.56
N VAL A 147 35.53 9.80 7.96
CA VAL A 147 36.67 10.72 7.74
C VAL A 147 36.24 11.85 6.83
N GLY A 148 35.56 11.56 5.70
CA GLY A 148 35.03 12.58 4.80
C GLY A 148 34.08 13.54 5.50
N ARG A 149 33.13 13.03 6.25
CA ARG A 149 32.16 13.82 7.05
C ARG A 149 32.87 14.79 8.00
N ARG A 150 33.83 14.29 8.78
CA ARG A 150 34.58 15.15 9.72
C ARG A 150 35.42 16.20 9.02
N THR A 151 36.06 15.84 7.89
CA THR A 151 36.91 16.77 7.16
C THR A 151 36.11 17.89 6.50
N LEU A 152 34.92 17.58 5.97
CA LEU A 152 34.05 18.53 5.28
C LEU A 152 33.09 19.27 6.22
N GLY A 153 33.00 18.86 7.50
CA GLY A 153 32.37 19.63 8.58
C GLY A 153 30.84 19.67 8.57
N SER A 154 30.16 18.66 7.99
CA SER A 154 28.70 18.60 8.00
C SER A 154 28.18 17.17 8.19
N ASP A 155 27.25 17.01 9.12
CA ASP A 155 26.68 15.70 9.50
C ASP A 155 25.87 15.00 8.40
N GLY A 156 25.33 15.75 7.45
CA GLY A 156 24.58 15.20 6.31
C GLY A 156 25.46 14.73 5.15
N ILE A 157 26.78 14.98 5.21
CA ILE A 157 27.72 14.54 4.17
C ILE A 157 27.87 13.02 4.22
N LEU A 158 27.78 12.37 3.04
CA LEU A 158 27.88 10.91 2.87
C LEU A 158 26.86 10.13 3.72
N ALA A 159 25.72 10.75 4.03
CA ALA A 159 24.70 10.14 4.85
C ALA A 159 23.95 9.02 4.09
N ILE A 160 23.77 9.17 2.77
CA ILE A 160 23.15 8.13 1.93
C ILE A 160 24.04 6.88 1.92
N GLU A 161 25.32 7.06 1.64
CA GLU A 161 26.29 5.97 1.55
C GLU A 161 26.44 5.24 2.91
N LEU A 162 26.43 5.99 4.01
CA LEU A 162 26.43 5.41 5.35
C LEU A 162 25.12 4.67 5.65
N ALA A 163 23.98 5.23 5.28
CA ALA A 163 22.68 4.59 5.49
C ALA A 163 22.58 3.24 4.76
N GLU A 164 22.99 3.20 3.49
CA GLU A 164 23.00 1.98 2.70
C GLU A 164 24.01 0.95 3.24
N LEU A 165 25.18 1.40 3.68
CA LEU A 165 26.17 0.54 4.29
C LEU A 165 25.65 -0.09 5.58
N GLU A 166 25.06 0.71 6.49
CA GLU A 166 24.49 0.24 7.75
C GLU A 166 23.35 -0.76 7.52
N GLN A 167 22.53 -0.53 6.49
CA GLN A 167 21.47 -1.46 6.09
C GLN A 167 22.05 -2.81 5.62
N ARG A 168 23.09 -2.79 4.79
CA ARG A 168 23.75 -4.01 4.30
C ARG A 168 24.35 -4.86 5.42
N VAL A 169 24.82 -4.24 6.48
CA VAL A 169 25.35 -4.95 7.66
C VAL A 169 24.26 -5.27 8.70
N GLY A 170 23.00 -4.92 8.42
CA GLY A 170 21.86 -5.21 9.29
C GLY A 170 21.67 -4.24 10.46
N ASN A 171 22.39 -3.13 10.48
CA ASN A 171 22.29 -2.11 11.53
C ASN A 171 21.22 -1.08 11.19
N TRP A 172 19.96 -1.50 11.24
CA TRP A 172 18.80 -0.72 10.82
C TRP A 172 18.61 0.60 11.60
N GLU A 173 18.98 0.64 12.87
CA GLU A 173 18.90 1.86 13.69
C GLU A 173 19.88 2.93 13.22
N ALA A 174 21.13 2.55 12.96
CA ALA A 174 22.12 3.45 12.40
C ALA A 174 21.75 3.89 10.97
N SER A 175 21.26 2.96 10.13
CA SER A 175 20.75 3.28 8.81
C SER A 175 19.64 4.33 8.87
N ALA A 176 18.66 4.17 9.76
CA ALA A 176 17.57 5.13 9.93
C ALA A 176 18.08 6.52 10.36
N THR A 177 19.06 6.56 11.26
CA THR A 177 19.69 7.82 11.68
C THR A 177 20.37 8.52 10.51
N GLU A 178 21.09 7.78 9.68
CA GLU A 178 21.76 8.32 8.51
C GLU A 178 20.78 8.75 7.41
N TRP A 179 19.72 7.98 7.15
CA TRP A 179 18.65 8.42 6.26
C TRP A 179 17.98 9.71 6.75
N GLY A 180 17.75 9.84 8.05
CA GLY A 180 17.22 11.07 8.64
C GLY A 180 18.14 12.29 8.40
N ARG A 181 19.47 12.11 8.44
CA ARG A 181 20.45 13.14 8.09
C ARG A 181 20.46 13.46 6.59
N ALA A 182 20.33 12.42 5.76
CA ALA A 182 20.25 12.59 4.31
C ALA A 182 19.04 13.41 3.91
N VAL A 183 17.85 13.09 4.42
CA VAL A 183 16.61 13.83 4.17
C VAL A 183 16.66 15.26 4.70
N ALA A 184 17.29 15.49 5.85
CA ALA A 184 17.47 16.84 6.37
C ALA A 184 18.33 17.72 5.45
N ARG A 185 19.26 17.13 4.71
CA ARG A 185 20.13 17.83 3.75
C ARG A 185 19.50 17.96 2.37
N SER A 186 18.81 16.92 1.91
CA SER A 186 18.24 16.80 0.58
C SER A 186 16.87 16.14 0.69
N PRO A 187 15.77 16.92 0.81
CA PRO A 187 14.42 16.36 1.00
C PRO A 187 13.95 15.45 -0.15
N ASP A 188 14.47 15.63 -1.34
CA ASP A 188 14.18 14.83 -2.53
C ASP A 188 14.53 13.34 -2.41
N VAL A 189 15.40 12.98 -1.46
CA VAL A 189 15.75 11.57 -1.20
C VAL A 189 14.76 10.85 -0.28
N GLU A 190 13.77 11.56 0.30
CA GLU A 190 12.79 11.00 1.24
C GLU A 190 12.03 9.78 0.68
N PRO A 191 11.55 9.76 -0.59
CA PRO A 191 10.86 8.58 -1.13
C PRO A 191 11.75 7.32 -1.17
N ASN A 192 13.03 7.50 -1.51
CA ASN A 192 13.98 6.39 -1.50
C ASN A 192 14.23 5.91 -0.06
N ALA A 193 14.47 6.83 0.87
CA ALA A 193 14.67 6.52 2.28
C ALA A 193 13.47 5.77 2.88
N ALA A 194 12.25 6.22 2.60
CA ALA A 194 11.02 5.58 3.06
C ALA A 194 10.87 4.16 2.50
N SER A 195 11.18 3.96 1.21
CA SER A 195 11.18 2.63 0.59
C SER A 195 12.18 1.70 1.24
N GLN A 196 13.44 2.14 1.40
CA GLN A 196 14.50 1.33 1.98
C GLN A 196 14.22 0.96 3.44
N LEU A 197 13.75 1.91 4.26
CA LEU A 197 13.42 1.64 5.67
C LEU A 197 12.12 0.88 5.85
N GLY A 198 11.18 0.97 4.89
CA GLY A 198 9.96 0.18 4.86
C GLY A 198 10.21 -1.32 4.90
N ASP A 199 11.31 -1.76 4.30
CA ASP A 199 11.75 -3.16 4.26
C ASP A 199 12.35 -3.67 5.58
N ALA A 200 12.42 -2.85 6.63
CA ALA A 200 12.99 -3.25 7.89
C ALA A 200 12.28 -4.47 8.49
N PRO A 201 13.05 -5.50 8.92
CA PRO A 201 12.49 -6.69 9.56
C PRO A 201 11.66 -6.31 10.79
N PRO A 202 10.54 -7.02 11.05
CA PRO A 202 9.64 -6.69 12.17
C PRO A 202 10.34 -6.43 13.52
N PRO A 203 11.39 -7.21 13.94
CA PRO A 203 12.08 -6.95 15.19
C PRO A 203 12.87 -5.63 15.24
N MET A 204 13.17 -5.04 14.08
CA MET A 204 13.95 -3.80 13.97
C MET A 204 13.08 -2.55 13.85
N ARG A 205 11.77 -2.69 13.51
CA ARG A 205 10.87 -1.58 13.24
C ARG A 205 10.79 -0.56 14.36
N ASP A 206 10.72 -1.01 15.59
CA ASP A 206 10.66 -0.09 16.74
C ASP A 206 11.97 0.70 16.95
N ARG A 207 13.12 0.12 16.61
CA ARG A 207 14.40 0.83 16.67
C ARG A 207 14.49 1.89 15.58
N VAL A 208 14.10 1.53 14.36
CA VAL A 208 14.03 2.46 13.22
C VAL A 208 13.08 3.62 13.54
N ALA A 209 11.86 3.34 14.01
CA ALA A 209 10.89 4.37 14.38
C ALA A 209 11.46 5.32 15.44
N ARG A 210 12.04 4.78 16.50
CA ARG A 210 12.66 5.60 17.55
C ARG A 210 13.81 6.47 17.04
N ALA A 211 14.68 5.94 16.17
CA ALA A 211 15.78 6.71 15.60
C ALA A 211 15.29 7.93 14.80
N LEU A 212 14.17 7.80 14.09
CA LEU A 212 13.59 8.87 13.27
C LEU A 212 12.70 9.84 14.06
N THR A 213 12.17 9.42 15.21
CA THR A 213 11.23 10.26 15.99
C THR A 213 11.79 10.75 17.32
N ALA A 214 13.06 10.46 17.62
CA ALA A 214 13.73 10.89 18.85
C ALA A 214 13.67 12.41 19.05
N PRO A 215 13.78 12.89 20.31
CA PRO A 215 13.95 14.31 20.57
C PRO A 215 15.19 14.87 19.87
N GLY A 216 15.05 16.03 19.22
CA GLY A 216 16.16 16.72 18.56
C GLY A 216 16.45 16.30 17.11
N VAL A 217 15.75 15.31 16.56
CA VAL A 217 15.84 15.01 15.11
C VAL A 217 15.17 16.11 14.28
N SER A 218 15.60 16.26 13.02
CA SER A 218 15.03 17.25 12.10
C SER A 218 13.56 16.95 11.77
N ALA A 219 12.82 17.98 11.31
CA ALA A 219 11.45 17.80 10.84
C ALA A 219 11.37 16.79 9.68
N GLY A 220 12.32 16.84 8.74
CA GLY A 220 12.39 15.87 7.64
C GLY A 220 12.57 14.43 8.12
N ALA A 221 13.47 14.19 9.09
CA ALA A 221 13.64 12.86 9.67
C ALA A 221 12.35 12.35 10.36
N ARG A 222 11.61 13.23 11.05
CA ARG A 222 10.32 12.88 11.66
C ARG A 222 9.25 12.54 10.61
N ARG A 223 9.17 13.32 9.52
CA ARG A 223 8.26 13.06 8.40
C ARG A 223 8.56 11.72 7.76
N LEU A 224 9.84 11.43 7.50
CA LEU A 224 10.28 10.11 7.06
C LEU A 224 9.82 9.01 8.02
N GLY A 225 9.99 9.22 9.33
CA GLY A 225 9.50 8.28 10.36
C GLY A 225 7.99 8.07 10.30
N ALA A 226 7.23 9.13 10.08
CA ALA A 226 5.78 9.07 9.92
C ALA A 226 5.36 8.25 8.67
N GLU A 227 6.00 8.45 7.52
CA GLU A 227 5.73 7.67 6.30
C GLU A 227 6.05 6.18 6.48
N VAL A 228 7.19 5.86 7.09
CA VAL A 228 7.60 4.49 7.38
C VAL A 228 6.62 3.81 8.34
N LEU A 229 6.14 4.51 9.36
CA LEU A 229 5.11 4.02 10.28
C LEU A 229 3.77 3.73 9.58
N LEU A 230 3.34 4.57 8.61
CA LEU A 230 2.17 4.28 7.78
C LEU A 230 2.37 3.00 6.95
N THR A 231 3.53 2.84 6.35
CA THR A 231 3.87 1.62 5.56
C THR A 231 3.75 0.36 6.42
N TRP A 232 4.02 0.45 7.71
CA TRP A 232 3.88 -0.67 8.65
C TRP A 232 2.49 -0.82 9.26
N GLY A 233 1.51 0.00 8.85
CA GLY A 233 0.16 -0.04 9.37
C GLY A 233 0.02 0.48 10.81
N ARG A 234 0.85 1.48 11.20
CA ARG A 234 0.86 2.10 12.53
C ARG A 234 0.42 3.59 12.47
N PRO A 235 -0.82 3.88 12.03
CA PRO A 235 -1.23 5.25 11.69
C PRO A 235 -1.23 6.20 12.89
N ASN A 236 -1.62 5.78 14.08
CA ASN A 236 -1.64 6.67 15.26
C ASN A 236 -0.24 7.14 15.65
N GLU A 237 0.75 6.27 15.57
CA GLU A 237 2.15 6.64 15.83
C GLU A 237 2.73 7.51 14.71
N ALA A 238 2.32 7.23 13.48
CA ALA A 238 2.65 8.05 12.33
C ALA A 238 2.15 9.49 12.49
N TRP A 239 0.91 9.68 12.94
CA TRP A 239 0.38 11.01 13.23
C TRP A 239 1.14 11.71 14.35
N ALA A 240 1.41 11.01 15.44
CA ALA A 240 2.19 11.54 16.56
C ALA A 240 3.62 11.99 16.15
N ALA A 241 4.20 11.34 15.14
CA ALA A 241 5.48 11.75 14.56
C ALA A 241 5.33 12.95 13.60
N MET A 242 4.24 12.99 12.81
CA MET A 242 4.00 14.02 11.79
C MET A 242 3.58 15.36 12.40
N GLU A 243 2.62 15.35 13.32
CA GLU A 243 1.98 16.56 13.87
C GLU A 243 2.98 17.61 14.39
N PRO A 244 4.02 17.26 15.18
CA PRO A 244 5.00 18.22 15.67
C PRO A 244 5.85 18.89 14.57
N THR A 245 5.84 18.38 13.35
CA THR A 245 6.58 18.93 12.21
C THR A 245 5.80 20.01 11.46
N LEU A 246 4.53 20.23 11.81
CA LEU A 246 3.63 21.16 11.13
C LEU A 246 3.74 22.57 11.70
N VAL A 247 4.88 23.19 11.48
CA VAL A 247 5.11 24.58 11.91
C VAL A 247 4.61 25.53 10.82
N THR A 248 3.85 26.55 11.20
CA THR A 248 3.17 27.49 10.27
C THR A 248 4.15 28.25 9.34
N ALA A 249 5.41 28.34 9.69
CA ALA A 249 6.45 29.00 8.89
C ALA A 249 7.17 28.09 7.89
N ASP A 250 6.88 26.78 7.90
CA ASP A 250 7.50 25.81 6.98
C ASP A 250 6.73 25.76 5.66
N SER A 251 7.36 26.21 4.57
CA SER A 251 6.77 26.20 3.21
C SER A 251 6.48 24.81 2.69
N ASP A 252 7.17 23.78 3.18
CA ASP A 252 7.05 22.41 2.72
C ASP A 252 5.98 21.61 3.49
N ALA A 253 5.52 22.16 4.63
CA ALA A 253 4.53 21.52 5.48
C ALA A 253 3.23 21.14 4.74
N PRO A 254 2.63 21.98 3.88
CA PRO A 254 1.41 21.60 3.14
C PRO A 254 1.63 20.42 2.19
N THR A 255 2.77 20.40 1.49
CA THR A 255 3.10 19.31 0.55
C THR A 255 3.34 18.00 1.28
N ALA A 256 4.11 18.03 2.35
CA ALA A 256 4.38 16.85 3.19
C ALA A 256 3.09 16.32 3.82
N LEU A 257 2.22 17.20 4.30
CA LEU A 257 0.96 16.83 4.93
C LEU A 257 -0.03 16.22 3.93
N ARG A 258 -0.10 16.77 2.70
CA ARG A 258 -0.93 16.20 1.63
C ARG A 258 -0.45 14.79 1.27
N ARG A 259 0.84 14.61 1.08
CA ARG A 259 1.45 13.30 0.81
C ARG A 259 1.16 12.30 1.94
N PHE A 260 1.31 12.74 3.20
CA PHE A 260 0.97 11.92 4.35
C PHE A 260 -0.50 11.49 4.35
N ALA A 261 -1.43 12.40 4.06
CA ALA A 261 -2.86 12.09 3.95
C ALA A 261 -3.15 11.09 2.83
N ASP A 262 -2.47 11.21 1.68
CA ASP A 262 -2.62 10.30 0.55
C ASP A 262 -2.10 8.88 0.91
N LEU A 263 -0.97 8.78 1.62
CA LEU A 263 -0.44 7.50 2.12
C LEU A 263 -1.36 6.88 3.18
N ALA A 264 -1.89 7.67 4.11
CA ALA A 264 -2.84 7.21 5.11
C ALA A 264 -4.13 6.68 4.47
N GLY A 265 -4.54 7.24 3.32
CA GLY A 265 -5.69 6.80 2.54
C GLY A 265 -5.58 5.39 1.96
N ALA A 266 -4.39 4.80 1.92
CA ALA A 266 -4.19 3.41 1.55
C ALA A 266 -4.59 2.43 2.68
N LEU A 267 -4.72 2.94 3.92
CA LEU A 267 -5.10 2.14 5.10
C LEU A 267 -6.63 2.20 5.26
N THR A 268 -7.29 1.08 5.02
CA THR A 268 -8.76 0.94 5.14
C THR A 268 -9.23 0.57 6.56
N THR A 269 -8.43 0.91 7.57
CA THR A 269 -8.79 0.70 8.99
C THR A 269 -9.39 1.98 9.59
N PRO A 270 -10.21 1.88 10.64
CA PRO A 270 -10.73 3.07 11.34
C PRO A 270 -9.64 4.05 11.77
N GLU A 271 -8.51 3.54 12.25
CA GLU A 271 -7.37 4.37 12.66
C GLU A 271 -6.72 5.06 11.44
N GLY A 272 -6.66 4.38 10.28
CA GLY A 272 -6.19 4.95 9.01
C GLY A 272 -7.08 6.12 8.57
N HIS A 273 -8.39 5.91 8.53
CA HIS A 273 -9.38 6.95 8.23
C HIS A 273 -9.28 8.13 9.20
N ARG A 274 -9.21 7.85 10.51
CA ARG A 274 -9.05 8.90 11.53
C ARG A 274 -7.82 9.76 11.27
N VAL A 275 -6.68 9.15 11.05
CA VAL A 275 -5.40 9.85 10.85
C VAL A 275 -5.39 10.63 9.54
N ARG A 276 -5.95 10.07 8.47
CA ARG A 276 -6.16 10.79 7.22
C ARG A 276 -7.03 12.02 7.43
N GLY A 277 -8.14 11.87 8.15
CA GLY A 277 -9.04 12.97 8.48
C GLY A 277 -8.35 14.10 9.25
N LEU A 278 -7.53 13.77 10.26
CA LEU A 278 -6.73 14.74 11.01
C LEU A 278 -5.73 15.48 10.10
N ALA A 279 -5.05 14.75 9.23
CA ALA A 279 -4.10 15.33 8.27
C ALA A 279 -4.78 16.27 7.28
N LEU A 280 -5.92 15.87 6.71
CA LEU A 280 -6.71 16.69 5.78
C LEU A 280 -7.27 17.95 6.47
N ALA A 281 -7.74 17.83 7.72
CA ALA A 281 -8.19 18.99 8.49
C ALA A 281 -7.07 20.00 8.68
N ARG A 282 -5.89 19.53 9.08
CA ARG A 282 -4.73 20.40 9.26
C ARG A 282 -4.22 21.01 7.96
N TRP A 283 -4.26 20.24 6.87
CA TRP A 283 -3.94 20.74 5.53
C TRP A 283 -4.92 21.82 5.08
N ALA A 284 -6.22 21.64 5.34
CA ALA A 284 -7.26 22.60 5.02
C ALA A 284 -7.09 23.94 5.73
N ASP A 285 -6.54 23.94 6.96
CA ASP A 285 -6.21 25.18 7.70
C ASP A 285 -5.08 25.99 7.03
N MET A 286 -4.21 25.31 6.28
CA MET A 286 -3.10 25.92 5.56
C MET A 286 -3.51 26.40 4.16
N MET A 287 -4.64 25.92 3.62
CA MET A 287 -5.07 26.19 2.25
C MET A 287 -6.26 27.14 2.20
N PRO A 288 -6.14 28.32 1.56
CA PRO A 288 -7.25 29.26 1.45
C PRO A 288 -8.30 28.84 0.42
N GLY A 289 -9.52 29.36 0.57
CA GLY A 289 -10.58 29.29 -0.43
C GLY A 289 -11.22 27.91 -0.62
N SER A 290 -11.63 27.61 -1.84
CA SER A 290 -12.41 26.41 -2.17
C SER A 290 -11.64 25.09 -1.97
N SER A 291 -10.33 25.10 -2.09
CA SER A 291 -9.48 23.93 -1.86
C SER A 291 -9.50 23.52 -0.38
N GLY A 292 -9.36 24.49 0.53
CA GLY A 292 -9.47 24.25 1.97
C GLY A 292 -10.86 23.77 2.38
N ALA A 293 -11.92 24.39 1.83
CA ALA A 293 -13.30 23.98 2.12
C ALA A 293 -13.58 22.52 1.68
N ARG A 294 -13.11 22.13 0.49
CA ARG A 294 -13.24 20.74 0.01
C ARG A 294 -12.47 19.75 0.88
N ALA A 295 -11.25 20.09 1.27
CA ALA A 295 -10.45 19.25 2.14
C ALA A 295 -11.07 19.10 3.54
N ARG A 296 -11.71 20.15 4.09
CA ARG A 296 -12.44 20.06 5.36
C ARG A 296 -13.59 19.06 5.30
N ALA A 297 -14.36 19.07 4.20
CA ALA A 297 -15.43 18.10 4.06
C ALA A 297 -14.92 16.66 3.90
N GLU A 298 -13.83 16.47 3.15
CA GLU A 298 -13.16 15.18 3.08
C GLU A 298 -12.66 14.76 4.46
N ALA A 299 -12.06 15.67 5.23
CA ALA A 299 -11.59 15.44 6.58
C ALA A 299 -12.73 14.99 7.52
N VAL A 300 -13.88 15.66 7.45
CA VAL A 300 -15.05 15.29 8.28
C VAL A 300 -15.52 13.88 7.95
N ARG A 301 -15.62 13.54 6.67
CA ARG A 301 -16.00 12.18 6.24
C ARG A 301 -15.02 11.13 6.77
N GLU A 302 -13.73 11.34 6.58
CA GLU A 302 -12.70 10.43 7.04
C GLU A 302 -12.68 10.29 8.58
N LEU A 303 -12.92 11.37 9.31
CA LEU A 303 -13.03 11.33 10.77
C LEU A 303 -14.26 10.54 11.24
N LEU A 304 -15.38 10.65 10.52
CA LEU A 304 -16.59 9.87 10.81
C LEU A 304 -16.38 8.38 10.51
N ASP A 305 -15.76 8.05 9.38
CA ASP A 305 -15.39 6.68 9.01
C ASP A 305 -14.39 6.07 10.02
N GLY A 306 -13.51 6.90 10.58
CA GLY A 306 -12.59 6.56 11.66
C GLY A 306 -13.23 6.58 13.06
N GLY A 307 -14.53 6.88 13.18
CA GLY A 307 -15.28 6.92 14.46
C GLY A 307 -15.00 8.14 15.35
N ASP A 308 -14.21 9.12 14.88
CA ASP A 308 -13.84 10.33 15.66
C ASP A 308 -14.83 11.48 15.43
N LYS A 309 -16.05 11.32 15.90
CA LYS A 309 -17.12 12.33 15.81
C LYS A 309 -16.75 13.67 16.48
N VAL A 310 -15.93 13.62 17.53
CA VAL A 310 -15.51 14.81 18.26
C VAL A 310 -14.58 15.68 17.40
N ALA A 311 -13.61 15.05 16.76
CA ALA A 311 -12.72 15.76 15.82
C ALA A 311 -13.51 16.28 14.60
N ALA A 312 -14.42 15.47 14.03
CA ALA A 312 -15.29 15.89 12.92
C ALA A 312 -16.09 17.16 13.25
N ARG A 313 -16.73 17.18 14.43
CA ARG A 313 -17.48 18.35 14.91
C ARG A 313 -16.57 19.57 15.07
N ARG A 314 -15.39 19.41 15.65
CA ARG A 314 -14.43 20.50 15.84
C ARG A 314 -14.00 21.13 14.52
N VAL A 315 -13.79 20.31 13.47
CA VAL A 315 -13.45 20.79 12.14
C VAL A 315 -14.58 21.65 11.53
N LEU A 316 -15.85 21.26 11.75
CA LEU A 316 -17.01 22.02 11.28
C LEU A 316 -17.24 23.31 12.07
N GLU A 317 -17.08 23.30 13.38
CA GLU A 317 -17.28 24.47 14.25
C GLU A 317 -16.24 25.56 14.07
N ALA A 318 -15.00 25.16 13.75
CA ALA A 318 -13.89 26.10 13.52
C ALA A 318 -14.10 26.97 12.26
N HIS A 319 -15.01 26.58 11.34
CA HIS A 319 -15.19 27.24 10.06
C HIS A 319 -16.69 27.35 9.75
N SER A 320 -17.20 28.58 9.75
CA SER A 320 -18.61 28.90 9.44
C SER A 320 -18.90 28.93 7.93
N ASP A 321 -18.35 27.99 7.17
CA ASP A 321 -18.55 27.92 5.73
C ASP A 321 -20.00 27.50 5.40
N SER A 322 -20.77 28.39 4.78
CA SER A 322 -22.15 28.14 4.33
C SER A 322 -22.24 27.47 2.95
N ASN A 323 -21.12 26.98 2.40
CA ASN A 323 -21.10 26.35 1.08
C ASN A 323 -21.68 24.92 1.12
N GLY A 324 -22.06 24.38 -0.05
CA GLY A 324 -22.68 23.05 -0.17
C GLY A 324 -21.84 21.92 0.42
N VAL A 325 -20.52 22.05 0.43
CA VAL A 325 -19.57 21.08 0.95
C VAL A 325 -19.65 21.02 2.49
N ALA A 326 -19.69 22.18 3.16
CA ALA A 326 -19.87 22.26 4.60
C ALA A 326 -21.25 21.76 5.04
N GLN A 327 -22.29 22.06 4.24
CA GLN A 327 -23.64 21.54 4.48
C GLN A 327 -23.68 20.01 4.38
N SER A 328 -23.04 19.41 3.37
CA SER A 328 -22.93 17.96 3.24
C SER A 328 -22.25 17.33 4.45
N ALA A 329 -21.13 17.89 4.90
CA ALA A 329 -20.39 17.42 6.06
C ALA A 329 -21.20 17.55 7.37
N LEU A 330 -21.97 18.64 7.54
CA LEU A 330 -22.85 18.79 8.70
C LEU A 330 -23.97 17.74 8.71
N ILE A 331 -24.58 17.46 7.55
CA ILE A 331 -25.61 16.43 7.44
C ILE A 331 -25.05 15.04 7.76
N GLN A 332 -23.87 14.72 7.27
CA GLN A 332 -23.18 13.47 7.64
C GLN A 332 -22.95 13.36 9.14
N LEU A 333 -22.47 14.42 9.78
CA LEU A 333 -22.30 14.44 11.23
C LEU A 333 -23.62 14.21 11.98
N LEU A 334 -24.71 14.86 11.54
CA LEU A 334 -26.03 14.69 12.14
C LEU A 334 -26.55 13.25 12.00
N ILE A 335 -26.30 12.60 10.84
CA ILE A 335 -26.63 11.18 10.62
C ILE A 335 -25.81 10.31 11.58
N ALA A 336 -24.51 10.54 11.67
CA ALA A 336 -23.60 9.79 12.55
C ALA A 336 -23.94 9.96 14.05
N ASP A 337 -24.42 11.14 14.44
CA ASP A 337 -24.91 11.43 15.79
C ASP A 337 -26.36 10.93 16.02
N SER A 338 -26.93 10.24 15.04
CA SER A 338 -28.28 9.73 15.08
C SER A 338 -29.37 10.82 15.22
N GLN A 339 -29.09 12.07 14.84
CA GLN A 339 -30.05 13.18 14.78
C GLN A 339 -30.75 13.20 13.40
N LEU A 340 -31.43 12.06 13.08
CA LEU A 340 -31.89 11.79 11.71
C LEU A 340 -32.97 12.75 11.23
N ASP A 341 -33.83 13.26 12.14
CA ASP A 341 -34.89 14.22 11.79
C ASP A 341 -34.29 15.57 11.39
N LEU A 342 -33.27 16.02 12.13
CA LEU A 342 -32.55 17.26 11.81
C LEU A 342 -31.71 17.10 10.54
N ALA A 343 -31.10 15.92 10.34
CA ALA A 343 -30.39 15.62 9.11
C ALA A 343 -31.29 15.70 7.87
N GLU A 344 -32.53 15.16 7.96
CA GLU A 344 -33.54 15.19 6.91
C GLU A 344 -34.02 16.63 6.61
N GLU A 345 -34.27 17.42 7.65
CA GLU A 345 -34.62 18.83 7.54
C GLU A 345 -33.50 19.61 6.83
N ARG A 346 -32.24 19.45 7.27
CA ARG A 346 -31.08 20.11 6.68
C ARG A 346 -30.83 19.70 5.23
N LEU A 347 -30.99 18.41 4.92
CA LEU A 347 -30.83 17.88 3.56
C LEU A 347 -31.87 18.49 2.61
N SER A 348 -33.11 18.65 3.08
CA SER A 348 -34.17 19.27 2.31
C SER A 348 -33.92 20.78 2.10
N ALA A 349 -33.50 21.49 3.14
CA ALA A 349 -33.20 22.93 3.07
C ALA A 349 -31.98 23.24 2.18
N ALA A 350 -30.96 22.38 2.19
CA ALA A 350 -29.72 22.55 1.43
C ALA A 350 -29.78 22.02 -0.02
N SER A 351 -30.93 21.62 -0.51
CA SER A 351 -31.11 20.91 -1.78
C SER A 351 -30.55 21.61 -3.03
N THR A 352 -30.44 22.93 -3.03
CA THR A 352 -29.84 23.70 -4.12
C THR A 352 -28.35 24.00 -3.95
N ALA A 353 -27.83 23.91 -2.74
CA ALA A 353 -26.43 24.19 -2.42
C ALA A 353 -25.53 22.95 -2.58
N ILE A 354 -26.09 21.76 -2.41
CA ILE A 354 -25.38 20.46 -2.46
C ILE A 354 -25.45 19.91 -3.90
N THR A 355 -24.36 19.30 -4.38
CA THR A 355 -24.34 18.65 -5.70
C THR A 355 -25.37 17.50 -5.77
N ALA A 356 -25.79 17.12 -6.98
CA ALA A 356 -26.72 16.00 -7.15
C ALA A 356 -26.15 14.68 -6.62
N ASP A 357 -24.86 14.45 -6.83
CA ASP A 357 -24.16 13.23 -6.40
C ASP A 357 -24.04 13.18 -4.86
N ASP A 358 -23.61 14.28 -4.22
CA ASP A 358 -23.54 14.37 -2.76
C ASP A 358 -24.92 14.18 -2.11
N ARG A 359 -25.95 14.76 -2.73
CA ARG A 359 -27.33 14.61 -2.26
C ARG A 359 -27.81 13.16 -2.34
N SER A 360 -27.53 12.46 -3.43
CA SER A 360 -27.82 11.04 -3.60
C SER A 360 -27.11 10.20 -2.52
N ALA A 361 -25.82 10.48 -2.28
CA ALA A 361 -25.04 9.81 -1.25
C ALA A 361 -25.62 10.03 0.15
N LEU A 362 -25.97 11.27 0.52
CA LEU A 362 -26.56 11.61 1.80
C LEU A 362 -27.96 10.99 2.01
N ARG A 363 -28.79 10.94 0.96
CA ARG A 363 -30.07 10.24 1.00
C ARG A 363 -29.92 8.75 1.29
N LEU A 364 -28.94 8.11 0.65
CA LEU A 364 -28.62 6.71 0.90
C LEU A 364 -28.14 6.46 2.34
N GLU A 365 -27.28 7.33 2.85
CA GLU A 365 -26.75 7.25 4.20
C GLU A 365 -27.87 7.43 5.24
N LEU A 366 -28.72 8.41 5.05
CA LEU A 366 -29.91 8.66 5.88
C LEU A 366 -30.87 7.47 5.83
N ALA A 367 -31.14 6.90 4.66
CA ALA A 367 -32.00 5.73 4.52
C ALA A 367 -31.44 4.52 5.26
N ARG A 368 -30.13 4.25 5.17
CA ARG A 368 -29.45 3.19 5.94
C ARG A 368 -29.56 3.40 7.45
N ALA A 369 -29.35 4.63 7.92
CA ALA A 369 -29.49 4.97 9.33
C ALA A 369 -30.94 4.78 9.83
N ARG A 370 -31.95 5.10 9.02
CA ARG A 370 -33.36 4.85 9.30
C ARG A 370 -33.66 3.35 9.36
N ILE A 371 -33.10 2.54 8.45
CA ILE A 371 -33.22 1.07 8.49
C ILE A 371 -32.66 0.50 9.79
N ALA A 372 -31.49 0.97 10.21
CA ALA A 372 -30.88 0.53 11.48
C ALA A 372 -31.77 0.82 12.72
N ARG A 373 -32.68 1.80 12.62
CA ARG A 373 -33.73 2.05 13.63
C ARG A 373 -35.02 1.25 13.41
N GLY A 374 -35.16 0.58 12.26
CA GLY A 374 -36.39 -0.11 11.87
C GLY A 374 -37.46 0.81 11.26
N GLU A 375 -37.11 2.05 10.91
CA GLU A 375 -38.00 3.07 10.37
C GLU A 375 -38.11 2.95 8.84
N LEU A 376 -38.64 1.81 8.35
CA LEU A 376 -38.60 1.45 6.92
C LEU A 376 -39.33 2.45 5.99
N ASP A 377 -40.47 3.02 6.46
CA ASP A 377 -41.22 3.97 5.65
C ASP A 377 -40.47 5.31 5.51
N ARG A 378 -39.83 5.75 6.58
CA ARG A 378 -38.97 6.93 6.56
C ARG A 378 -37.71 6.71 5.74
N ALA A 379 -37.16 5.48 5.79
CA ALA A 379 -36.03 5.10 4.94
C ALA A 379 -36.40 5.16 3.45
N ALA A 380 -37.58 4.69 3.07
CA ALA A 380 -38.08 4.79 1.70
C ALA A 380 -38.32 6.25 1.29
N ALA A 381 -38.90 7.06 2.17
CA ALA A 381 -39.13 8.49 1.94
C ALA A 381 -37.82 9.28 1.78
N ALA A 382 -36.77 8.94 2.54
CA ALA A 382 -35.47 9.59 2.43
C ALA A 382 -34.82 9.44 1.05
N LEU A 383 -35.04 8.32 0.36
CA LEU A 383 -34.55 8.08 -1.00
C LEU A 383 -35.27 8.95 -2.06
N GLY A 384 -36.50 9.40 -1.78
CA GLY A 384 -37.26 10.27 -2.67
C GLY A 384 -37.38 9.71 -4.09
N ASP A 385 -37.09 10.54 -5.08
CA ASP A 385 -37.12 10.25 -6.52
C ASP A 385 -35.77 9.86 -7.13
N ASP A 386 -34.76 9.59 -6.30
CA ASP A 386 -33.43 9.21 -6.73
C ASP A 386 -33.48 7.92 -7.56
N SER A 387 -33.06 8.00 -8.82
CA SER A 387 -33.04 6.87 -9.77
C SER A 387 -31.65 6.25 -9.94
N SER A 388 -30.68 6.59 -9.09
CA SER A 388 -29.36 5.98 -9.11
C SER A 388 -29.45 4.47 -8.82
N VAL A 389 -28.51 3.71 -9.38
CA VAL A 389 -28.40 2.26 -9.16
C VAL A 389 -28.39 1.93 -7.65
N ALA A 390 -27.68 2.72 -6.87
CA ALA A 390 -27.57 2.54 -5.43
C ALA A 390 -28.92 2.78 -4.71
N ALA A 391 -29.68 3.82 -5.11
CA ALA A 391 -31.00 4.11 -4.54
C ALA A 391 -32.03 3.03 -4.93
N ILE A 392 -32.00 2.55 -6.17
CA ILE A 392 -32.88 1.44 -6.63
C ILE A 392 -32.56 0.18 -5.83
N ALA A 393 -31.27 -0.16 -5.67
CA ALA A 393 -30.86 -1.30 -4.86
C ALA A 393 -31.31 -1.15 -3.39
N GLN A 394 -31.18 0.06 -2.82
CA GLN A 394 -31.60 0.31 -1.44
C GLN A 394 -33.11 0.17 -1.26
N ARG A 395 -33.93 0.58 -2.26
CA ARG A 395 -35.38 0.29 -2.27
C ARG A 395 -35.65 -1.23 -2.28
N GLY A 396 -34.87 -1.98 -3.05
CA GLY A 396 -34.94 -3.45 -3.02
C GLY A 396 -34.71 -4.04 -1.62
N TRP A 397 -33.71 -3.53 -0.92
CA TRP A 397 -33.46 -3.90 0.49
C TRP A 397 -34.61 -3.53 1.41
N ILE A 398 -35.21 -2.34 1.25
CA ILE A 398 -36.36 -1.92 2.05
C ILE A 398 -37.58 -2.83 1.81
N GLU A 399 -37.87 -3.18 0.55
CA GLU A 399 -38.96 -4.11 0.23
C GLU A 399 -38.69 -5.51 0.79
N LEU A 400 -37.45 -5.98 0.78
CA LEU A 400 -37.04 -7.23 1.41
C LEU A 400 -37.28 -7.20 2.93
N TYR A 401 -36.89 -6.11 3.58
CA TYR A 401 -37.12 -5.91 5.01
C TYR A 401 -38.60 -5.83 5.37
N ARG A 402 -39.45 -5.35 4.46
CA ARG A 402 -40.92 -5.40 4.61
C ARG A 402 -41.48 -6.80 4.39
N GLY A 403 -40.68 -7.74 3.90
CA GLY A 403 -41.09 -9.08 3.52
C GLY A 403 -41.74 -9.18 2.15
N ASN A 404 -41.62 -8.15 1.29
CA ASN A 404 -42.13 -8.12 -0.08
C ASN A 404 -41.08 -8.69 -1.05
N LEU A 405 -40.94 -10.03 -1.10
CA LEU A 405 -39.85 -10.71 -1.80
C LEU A 405 -39.88 -10.45 -3.31
N LYS A 406 -41.08 -10.40 -3.90
CA LYS A 406 -41.27 -10.11 -5.33
C LYS A 406 -40.80 -8.72 -5.71
N ASN A 407 -41.21 -7.70 -4.96
CA ASN A 407 -40.83 -6.31 -5.22
C ASN A 407 -39.31 -6.11 -4.97
N ALA A 408 -38.75 -6.77 -3.97
CA ALA A 408 -37.32 -6.76 -3.71
C ALA A 408 -36.54 -7.33 -4.89
N MET A 409 -36.95 -8.48 -5.41
CA MET A 409 -36.33 -9.11 -6.57
C MET A 409 -36.39 -8.22 -7.82
N GLU A 410 -37.54 -7.58 -8.07
CA GLU A 410 -37.72 -6.67 -9.22
C GLU A 410 -36.80 -5.45 -9.10
N ALA A 411 -36.73 -4.84 -7.93
CA ALA A 411 -35.83 -3.71 -7.66
C ALA A 411 -34.36 -4.10 -7.84
N PHE A 412 -33.94 -5.25 -7.33
CA PHE A 412 -32.57 -5.75 -7.52
C PHE A 412 -32.22 -6.04 -8.98
N ARG A 413 -33.17 -6.58 -9.76
CA ARG A 413 -32.99 -6.77 -11.21
C ARG A 413 -32.84 -5.43 -11.94
N THR A 414 -33.65 -4.45 -11.59
CA THR A 414 -33.59 -3.09 -12.17
C THR A 414 -32.28 -2.39 -11.82
N ALA A 415 -31.76 -2.57 -10.60
CA ALA A 415 -30.44 -2.04 -10.22
C ALA A 415 -29.28 -2.69 -11.02
N GLY A 416 -29.48 -3.91 -11.51
CA GLY A 416 -28.51 -4.64 -12.33
C GLY A 416 -27.30 -5.15 -11.53
N PRO A 417 -26.33 -5.80 -12.20
CA PRO A 417 -25.18 -6.45 -11.55
C PRO A 417 -24.05 -5.47 -11.19
N TYR A 418 -24.11 -4.25 -11.66
CA TYR A 418 -23.04 -3.26 -11.46
C TYR A 418 -23.30 -2.38 -10.24
N ALA A 419 -22.27 -2.18 -9.46
CA ALA A 419 -22.21 -1.16 -8.42
C ALA A 419 -20.77 -0.60 -8.35
N THR A 420 -20.64 0.62 -7.92
CA THR A 420 -19.33 1.23 -7.58
C THR A 420 -18.66 0.48 -6.42
N ASP A 421 -19.47 -0.08 -5.51
CA ASP A 421 -19.04 -0.96 -4.43
C ASP A 421 -19.25 -2.44 -4.84
N ARG A 422 -18.12 -3.15 -5.01
CA ARG A 422 -18.10 -4.57 -5.37
C ARG A 422 -18.72 -5.46 -4.28
N ALA A 423 -18.53 -5.11 -3.00
CA ALA A 423 -19.08 -5.88 -1.89
C ALA A 423 -20.62 -5.82 -1.89
N ALA A 424 -21.19 -4.61 -2.02
CA ALA A 424 -22.63 -4.42 -2.13
C ALA A 424 -23.24 -5.12 -3.38
N ALA A 425 -22.53 -5.16 -4.49
CA ALA A 425 -22.96 -5.90 -5.69
C ALA A 425 -22.99 -7.41 -5.44
N THR A 426 -21.97 -7.94 -4.74
CA THR A 426 -21.87 -9.37 -4.40
C THR A 426 -22.98 -9.77 -3.44
N GLU A 427 -23.22 -8.99 -2.39
CA GLU A 427 -24.28 -9.23 -1.40
C GLU A 427 -25.66 -9.23 -2.07
N ARG A 428 -25.95 -8.24 -2.93
CA ARG A 428 -27.18 -8.18 -3.71
C ARG A 428 -27.35 -9.40 -4.60
N THR A 429 -26.29 -9.84 -5.27
CA THR A 429 -26.34 -11.02 -6.15
C THR A 429 -26.62 -12.30 -5.36
N ALA A 430 -26.00 -12.46 -4.19
CA ALA A 430 -26.25 -13.58 -3.30
C ALA A 430 -27.71 -13.58 -2.80
N MET A 431 -28.22 -12.40 -2.43
CA MET A 431 -29.62 -12.24 -2.00
C MET A 431 -30.61 -12.56 -3.12
N MET A 432 -30.33 -12.11 -4.35
CA MET A 432 -31.15 -12.46 -5.52
C MET A 432 -31.17 -13.98 -5.77
N ALA A 433 -30.02 -14.65 -5.63
CA ALA A 433 -29.94 -16.10 -5.80
C ALA A 433 -30.79 -16.84 -4.73
N MET A 434 -30.78 -16.36 -3.49
CA MET A 434 -31.66 -16.89 -2.42
C MET A 434 -33.13 -16.67 -2.76
N LEU A 435 -33.53 -15.45 -3.13
CA LEU A 435 -34.92 -15.11 -3.45
C LEU A 435 -35.45 -15.87 -4.67
N GLN A 436 -34.60 -16.21 -5.64
CA GLN A 436 -34.99 -17.04 -6.79
C GLN A 436 -35.43 -18.48 -6.43
N ARG A 437 -34.98 -18.97 -5.27
CA ARG A 437 -35.35 -20.31 -4.78
C ARG A 437 -36.64 -20.29 -3.96
N ILE A 438 -36.98 -19.14 -3.38
CA ILE A 438 -38.21 -18.96 -2.61
C ILE A 438 -39.36 -18.69 -3.57
N GLN A 439 -40.39 -19.55 -3.53
CA GLN A 439 -41.55 -19.42 -4.40
C GLN A 439 -42.60 -18.43 -3.91
N ASP A 440 -42.55 -18.06 -2.62
CA ASP A 440 -43.46 -17.14 -2.01
C ASP A 440 -43.19 -15.69 -2.45
N GLU A 441 -44.22 -14.93 -2.78
CA GLU A 441 -44.12 -13.51 -3.12
C GLU A 441 -43.86 -12.64 -1.92
N THR A 442 -44.23 -13.11 -0.74
CA THR A 442 -44.09 -12.38 0.55
C THR A 442 -43.68 -13.32 1.69
N SER A 443 -42.84 -12.81 2.61
CA SER A 443 -42.50 -13.47 3.87
C SER A 443 -42.17 -12.40 4.93
N PRO A 444 -43.16 -11.93 5.69
CA PRO A 444 -42.95 -10.94 6.75
C PRO A 444 -41.94 -11.41 7.79
N GLU A 445 -41.91 -12.72 8.09
CA GLU A 445 -40.98 -13.28 9.08
C GLU A 445 -39.53 -13.24 8.59
N LEU A 446 -39.28 -13.49 7.30
CA LEU A 446 -37.94 -13.33 6.70
C LEU A 446 -37.53 -11.85 6.75
N GLY A 447 -38.44 -10.94 6.38
CA GLY A 447 -38.19 -9.50 6.44
C GLY A 447 -37.82 -9.04 7.86
N ALA A 448 -38.60 -9.47 8.87
CA ALA A 448 -38.33 -9.15 10.28
C ALA A 448 -36.98 -9.70 10.77
N ALA A 449 -36.62 -10.92 10.37
CA ALA A 449 -35.33 -11.51 10.72
C ALA A 449 -34.17 -10.72 10.11
N LEU A 450 -34.29 -10.28 8.84
CA LEU A 450 -33.28 -9.46 8.15
C LEU A 450 -33.20 -8.04 8.73
N VAL A 451 -34.30 -7.42 9.14
CA VAL A 451 -34.27 -6.15 9.88
C VAL A 451 -33.50 -6.29 11.19
N THR A 452 -33.73 -7.40 11.93
CA THR A 452 -33.00 -7.68 13.18
C THR A 452 -31.48 -7.77 12.90
N LEU A 453 -31.08 -8.42 11.80
CA LEU A 453 -29.69 -8.46 11.36
C LEU A 453 -29.16 -7.06 11.00
N ALA A 454 -29.91 -6.27 10.23
CA ALA A 454 -29.54 -4.92 9.83
C ALA A 454 -29.39 -3.95 11.03
N ARG A 455 -30.06 -4.24 12.14
CA ARG A 455 -29.93 -3.51 13.41
C ARG A 455 -28.72 -3.94 14.24
N GLY A 456 -27.96 -4.95 13.79
CA GLY A 456 -26.76 -5.44 14.47
C GLY A 456 -27.02 -6.55 15.51
N ASP A 457 -28.28 -6.99 15.72
CA ASP A 457 -28.57 -8.10 16.62
C ASP A 457 -28.46 -9.45 15.88
N SER A 458 -27.21 -9.85 15.61
CA SER A 458 -26.91 -11.07 14.87
C SER A 458 -27.40 -12.33 15.58
N VAL A 459 -27.38 -12.38 16.90
CA VAL A 459 -27.79 -13.58 17.67
C VAL A 459 -29.31 -13.79 17.56
N ALA A 460 -30.09 -12.73 17.76
CA ALA A 460 -31.53 -12.80 17.55
C ALA A 460 -31.89 -13.08 16.09
N ALA A 461 -31.15 -12.49 15.14
CA ALA A 461 -31.34 -12.72 13.69
C ALA A 461 -31.09 -14.18 13.30
N ILE A 462 -30.02 -14.82 13.78
CA ILE A 462 -29.73 -16.24 13.54
C ILE A 462 -30.91 -17.12 14.02
N THR A 463 -31.41 -16.85 15.22
CA THR A 463 -32.53 -17.57 15.79
C THR A 463 -33.82 -17.39 14.98
N ALA A 464 -34.09 -16.15 14.54
CA ALA A 464 -35.25 -15.82 13.70
C ALA A 464 -35.15 -16.47 12.32
N LEU A 465 -33.97 -16.40 11.67
CA LEU A 465 -33.71 -17.03 10.36
C LEU A 465 -33.91 -18.55 10.39
N ARG A 466 -33.39 -19.22 11.44
CA ARG A 466 -33.61 -20.67 11.63
C ARG A 466 -35.10 -21.02 11.73
N ARG A 467 -35.85 -20.24 12.51
CA ARG A 467 -37.30 -20.43 12.66
C ARG A 467 -38.05 -20.19 11.34
N THR A 468 -37.63 -19.17 10.61
CA THR A 468 -38.22 -18.83 9.32
C THR A 468 -37.89 -19.89 8.26
N ALA A 469 -36.66 -20.41 8.23
CA ALA A 469 -36.25 -21.48 7.35
C ALA A 469 -37.13 -22.73 7.49
N ALA A 470 -37.54 -23.09 8.69
CA ALA A 470 -38.41 -24.23 8.94
C ALA A 470 -39.83 -24.10 8.32
N ARG A 471 -40.23 -22.90 7.90
CA ARG A 471 -41.51 -22.65 7.21
C ARG A 471 -41.43 -22.87 5.69
N PHE A 472 -40.24 -22.77 5.15
CA PHE A 472 -40.03 -23.01 3.69
C PHE A 472 -39.86 -24.50 3.37
N PRO A 473 -40.34 -24.95 2.20
CA PRO A 473 -40.03 -26.29 1.69
C PRO A 473 -38.52 -26.51 1.53
N GLU A 474 -38.08 -27.74 1.69
CA GLU A 474 -36.65 -28.09 1.55
C GLU A 474 -36.03 -27.62 0.23
N GLN A 475 -36.79 -27.77 -0.88
CA GLN A 475 -36.37 -27.30 -2.20
C GLN A 475 -36.92 -25.90 -2.55
N GLY A 476 -37.51 -25.19 -1.61
CA GLY A 476 -38.16 -23.88 -1.81
C GLY A 476 -37.59 -22.77 -0.94
N GLY A 477 -36.28 -22.73 -0.69
CA GLY A 477 -35.61 -21.66 0.02
C GLY A 477 -35.14 -21.97 1.44
N ARG A 478 -35.54 -23.14 2.02
CA ARG A 478 -35.14 -23.54 3.36
C ARG A 478 -33.62 -23.57 3.53
N LEU A 479 -32.91 -24.21 2.61
CA LEU A 479 -31.46 -24.38 2.67
C LEU A 479 -30.71 -23.06 2.49
N GLU A 480 -31.23 -22.19 1.64
CA GLU A 480 -30.66 -20.87 1.38
C GLU A 480 -30.80 -19.96 2.62
N VAL A 481 -31.92 -19.98 3.33
CA VAL A 481 -32.13 -19.22 4.56
C VAL A 481 -31.29 -19.79 5.72
N LEU A 482 -31.16 -21.13 5.81
CA LEU A 482 -30.25 -21.77 6.77
C LEU A 482 -28.80 -21.42 6.48
N LEU A 483 -28.39 -21.39 5.20
CA LEU A 483 -27.04 -20.99 4.81
C LEU A 483 -26.74 -19.55 5.21
N LEU A 484 -27.68 -18.63 5.01
CA LEU A 484 -27.53 -17.25 5.47
C LEU A 484 -27.36 -17.19 7.00
N ALA A 485 -28.16 -17.94 7.75
CA ALA A 485 -28.03 -18.01 9.21
C ALA A 485 -26.66 -18.57 9.66
N ALA A 486 -26.17 -19.62 8.95
CA ALA A 486 -24.86 -20.22 9.21
C ALA A 486 -23.70 -19.26 8.91
N GLN A 487 -23.78 -18.52 7.80
CA GLN A 487 -22.80 -17.52 7.41
C GLN A 487 -22.72 -16.36 8.42
N VAL A 488 -23.88 -15.87 8.87
CA VAL A 488 -23.95 -14.84 9.93
C VAL A 488 -23.33 -15.36 11.24
N ALA A 489 -23.62 -16.61 11.64
CA ALA A 489 -23.04 -17.22 12.83
C ALA A 489 -21.52 -17.39 12.70
N ALA A 490 -21.03 -17.82 11.52
CA ALA A 490 -19.61 -18.01 11.26
C ALA A 490 -18.81 -16.67 11.24
N GLN A 491 -19.46 -15.57 10.82
CA GLN A 491 -18.87 -14.23 10.83
C GLN A 491 -18.76 -13.67 12.25
N ASN A 492 -19.74 -13.92 13.12
CA ASN A 492 -19.70 -13.48 14.50
C ASN A 492 -18.59 -14.16 15.31
N GLY A 493 -18.23 -15.41 14.98
CA GLY A 493 -17.21 -16.15 15.70
C GLY A 493 -17.56 -16.46 17.16
N GLY A 494 -16.56 -16.78 17.97
CA GLY A 494 -16.72 -17.03 19.40
C GLY A 494 -17.82 -18.06 19.72
N ASP A 495 -18.74 -17.70 20.59
CA ASP A 495 -19.83 -18.58 21.02
C ASP A 495 -20.79 -19.02 19.88
N GLN A 496 -20.78 -18.30 18.74
CA GLN A 496 -21.62 -18.64 17.58
C GLN A 496 -20.97 -19.62 16.61
N GLU A 497 -19.71 -19.98 16.82
CA GLU A 497 -18.99 -20.93 15.95
C GLU A 497 -19.65 -22.32 15.95
N LEU A 498 -20.01 -22.83 17.13
CA LEU A 498 -20.72 -24.11 17.25
C LEU A 498 -22.08 -24.07 16.57
N THR A 499 -22.78 -22.93 16.67
CA THR A 499 -24.06 -22.72 15.98
C THR A 499 -23.87 -22.75 14.46
N ALA A 500 -22.82 -22.12 13.93
CA ALA A 500 -22.48 -22.13 12.52
C ALA A 500 -22.22 -23.56 12.03
N ILE A 501 -21.39 -24.31 12.75
CA ILE A 501 -21.07 -25.71 12.43
C ILE A 501 -22.35 -26.57 12.41
N ALA A 502 -23.21 -26.46 13.42
CA ALA A 502 -24.46 -27.24 13.47
C ALA A 502 -25.40 -26.91 12.30
N LEU A 503 -25.44 -25.64 11.87
CA LEU A 503 -26.23 -25.23 10.71
C LEU A 503 -25.65 -25.73 9.39
N PHE A 504 -24.34 -25.67 9.20
CA PHE A 504 -23.68 -26.25 8.04
C PHE A 504 -23.90 -27.76 7.97
N GLU A 505 -23.77 -28.47 9.08
CA GLU A 505 -24.04 -29.90 9.19
C GLU A 505 -25.50 -30.23 8.80
N GLU A 506 -26.47 -29.45 9.28
CA GLU A 506 -27.89 -29.60 8.93
C GLU A 506 -28.11 -29.45 7.42
N ILE A 507 -27.51 -28.43 6.79
CA ILE A 507 -27.62 -28.18 5.35
C ILE A 507 -27.02 -29.34 4.54
N VAL A 508 -25.83 -29.79 4.90
CA VAL A 508 -25.12 -30.89 4.20
C VAL A 508 -25.89 -32.19 4.35
N ARG A 509 -26.45 -32.47 5.53
CA ARG A 509 -27.25 -33.68 5.80
C ARG A 509 -28.55 -33.69 4.99
N ILE A 510 -29.21 -32.55 4.80
CA ILE A 510 -30.40 -32.45 3.94
C ILE A 510 -30.00 -32.66 2.47
N GLY A 511 -28.88 -32.09 2.04
CA GLY A 511 -28.36 -32.24 0.70
C GLY A 511 -29.25 -31.62 -0.36
N GLY A 512 -29.13 -32.10 -1.63
CA GLY A 512 -29.97 -31.69 -2.75
C GLY A 512 -29.18 -31.06 -3.91
N GLU A 513 -29.92 -30.75 -5.00
CA GLU A 513 -29.33 -30.23 -6.25
C GLU A 513 -29.16 -28.70 -6.29
N GLY A 514 -29.14 -28.02 -5.14
CA GLY A 514 -29.02 -26.58 -5.05
C GLY A 514 -27.56 -26.09 -4.90
N ALA A 515 -27.38 -24.77 -4.87
CA ALA A 515 -26.09 -24.14 -4.56
C ALA A 515 -25.78 -24.13 -3.05
N ALA A 516 -26.79 -24.28 -2.20
CA ALA A 516 -26.62 -24.15 -0.74
C ALA A 516 -25.79 -25.29 -0.12
N PRO A 517 -25.97 -26.61 -0.46
CA PRO A 517 -25.14 -27.65 0.13
C PRO A 517 -23.63 -27.52 -0.21
N PRO A 518 -23.19 -27.35 -1.47
CA PRO A 518 -21.77 -27.17 -1.75
C PRO A 518 -21.21 -25.83 -1.19
N ALA A 519 -22.02 -24.78 -1.08
CA ALA A 519 -21.62 -23.55 -0.42
C ALA A 519 -21.40 -23.75 1.09
N ALA A 520 -22.30 -24.50 1.75
CA ALA A 520 -22.18 -24.83 3.16
C ALA A 520 -20.90 -25.64 3.46
N GLU A 521 -20.58 -26.65 2.64
CA GLU A 521 -19.33 -27.42 2.75
C GLU A 521 -18.09 -26.52 2.66
N LEU A 522 -18.07 -25.62 1.68
CA LEU A 522 -16.95 -24.70 1.50
C LEU A 522 -16.80 -23.72 2.67
N ASP A 523 -17.90 -23.12 3.12
CA ASP A 523 -17.88 -22.14 4.21
C ASP A 523 -17.59 -22.82 5.56
N TRP A 524 -18.06 -24.05 5.77
CA TRP A 524 -17.66 -24.87 6.91
C TRP A 524 -16.16 -25.15 6.93
N ALA A 525 -15.62 -25.60 5.80
CA ALA A 525 -14.18 -25.85 5.67
C ALA A 525 -13.36 -24.58 5.89
N ARG A 526 -13.82 -23.43 5.38
CA ARG A 526 -13.17 -22.13 5.61
C ARG A 526 -13.17 -21.75 7.10
N LEU A 527 -14.28 -21.99 7.80
CA LEU A 527 -14.39 -21.76 9.24
C LEU A 527 -13.35 -22.62 9.99
N LEU A 528 -13.29 -23.93 9.68
CA LEU A 528 -12.35 -24.86 10.30
C LEU A 528 -10.87 -24.48 10.06
N VAL A 529 -10.51 -24.07 8.83
CA VAL A 529 -9.17 -23.59 8.51
C VAL A 529 -8.83 -22.31 9.29
N ARG A 530 -9.75 -21.37 9.36
CA ARG A 530 -9.58 -20.10 10.10
C ARG A 530 -9.36 -20.34 11.60
N THR A 531 -10.01 -21.34 12.17
CA THR A 531 -9.92 -21.70 13.59
C THR A 531 -8.80 -22.72 13.90
N GLY A 532 -7.91 -22.98 12.93
CA GLY A 532 -6.75 -23.88 13.11
C GLY A 532 -7.06 -25.38 13.02
N ARG A 533 -8.30 -25.76 12.67
CA ARG A 533 -8.79 -27.14 12.55
C ARG A 533 -8.66 -27.66 11.10
N SER A 534 -7.53 -27.39 10.45
CA SER A 534 -7.32 -27.67 9.01
C SER A 534 -7.50 -29.14 8.66
N ALA A 535 -7.15 -30.08 9.54
CA ALA A 535 -7.33 -31.51 9.30
C ALA A 535 -8.81 -31.90 9.16
N GLU A 536 -9.69 -31.26 9.91
CA GLU A 536 -11.13 -31.50 9.86
C GLU A 536 -11.80 -30.87 8.62
N ALA A 537 -11.18 -29.84 8.03
CA ALA A 537 -11.70 -29.23 6.81
C ALA A 537 -11.53 -30.11 5.56
N ILE A 538 -10.55 -31.01 5.55
CA ILE A 538 -10.21 -31.85 4.38
C ILE A 538 -11.38 -32.71 3.92
N PRO A 539 -12.06 -33.51 4.79
CA PRO A 539 -13.17 -34.34 4.38
C PRO A 539 -14.33 -33.56 3.73
N HIS A 540 -14.63 -32.36 4.23
CA HIS A 540 -15.68 -31.50 3.66
C HIS A 540 -15.34 -31.01 2.26
N LEU A 541 -14.08 -30.60 2.03
CA LEU A 541 -13.62 -30.16 0.72
C LEU A 541 -13.56 -31.29 -0.30
N GLU A 542 -13.13 -32.48 0.13
CA GLU A 542 -13.10 -33.68 -0.71
C GLU A 542 -14.53 -34.14 -1.05
N HIS A 543 -15.44 -34.13 -0.07
CA HIS A 543 -16.87 -34.43 -0.30
C HIS A 543 -17.50 -33.46 -1.28
N LEU A 544 -17.28 -32.14 -1.14
CA LEU A 544 -17.76 -31.14 -2.09
C LEU A 544 -17.29 -31.43 -3.52
N ILE A 545 -15.98 -31.68 -3.70
CA ILE A 545 -15.36 -31.88 -5.01
C ILE A 545 -15.90 -33.18 -5.70
N LEU A 546 -16.16 -34.21 -4.91
CA LEU A 546 -16.61 -35.51 -5.42
C LEU A 546 -18.12 -35.53 -5.65
N THR A 547 -18.90 -34.96 -4.73
CA THR A 547 -20.37 -35.01 -4.77
C THR A 547 -20.97 -33.96 -5.71
N TYR A 548 -20.31 -32.77 -5.80
CA TYR A 548 -20.78 -31.65 -6.61
C TYR A 548 -19.76 -31.22 -7.69
N PRO A 549 -19.32 -32.13 -8.61
CA PRO A 549 -18.20 -31.85 -9.52
C PRO A 549 -18.45 -30.67 -10.47
N ASN A 550 -19.70 -30.36 -10.76
CA ASN A 550 -20.12 -29.26 -11.64
C ASN A 550 -20.42 -27.97 -10.89
N SER A 551 -20.22 -27.93 -9.57
CA SER A 551 -20.45 -26.72 -8.78
C SER A 551 -19.43 -25.66 -9.09
N ALA A 552 -19.88 -24.40 -9.17
CA ALA A 552 -19.01 -23.23 -9.29
C ALA A 552 -18.03 -23.05 -8.08
N PHE A 553 -18.26 -23.76 -6.99
CA PHE A 553 -17.41 -23.72 -5.79
C PHE A 553 -16.20 -24.68 -5.86
N VAL A 554 -16.16 -25.63 -6.79
CA VAL A 554 -15.10 -26.64 -6.91
C VAL A 554 -13.69 -26.02 -7.10
N PRO A 555 -13.48 -25.00 -7.95
CA PRO A 555 -12.15 -24.38 -8.08
C PRO A 555 -11.65 -23.76 -6.77
N GLU A 556 -12.54 -23.16 -6.01
CA GLU A 556 -12.20 -22.58 -4.72
C GLU A 556 -11.98 -23.66 -3.64
N ALA A 557 -12.81 -24.70 -3.63
CA ALA A 557 -12.64 -25.84 -2.74
C ALA A 557 -11.26 -26.50 -2.90
N ARG A 558 -10.78 -26.65 -4.13
CA ARG A 558 -9.45 -27.17 -4.42
C ARG A 558 -8.33 -26.27 -3.84
N ARG A 559 -8.47 -24.95 -3.98
CA ARG A 559 -7.51 -23.99 -3.41
C ARG A 559 -7.46 -24.05 -1.89
N VAL A 560 -8.63 -24.14 -1.24
CA VAL A 560 -8.72 -24.26 0.22
C VAL A 560 -8.17 -25.60 0.68
N LEU A 561 -8.41 -26.69 -0.06
CA LEU A 561 -7.90 -28.04 0.22
C LEU A 561 -6.36 -28.07 0.20
N GLU A 562 -5.74 -27.49 -0.81
CA GLU A 562 -4.26 -27.41 -0.87
C GLU A 562 -3.70 -26.60 0.30
N ARG A 563 -4.35 -25.52 0.67
CA ARG A 563 -3.97 -24.70 1.84
C ARG A 563 -4.12 -25.50 3.15
N ALA A 564 -5.24 -26.22 3.32
CA ALA A 564 -5.46 -27.05 4.50
C ALA A 564 -4.43 -28.17 4.63
N LYS A 565 -4.10 -28.86 3.52
CA LYS A 565 -3.05 -29.90 3.47
C LYS A 565 -1.66 -29.33 3.76
N GLY A 566 -1.35 -28.13 3.28
CA GLY A 566 -0.07 -27.45 3.54
C GLY A 566 0.09 -26.91 4.96
N ALA A 567 -1.00 -26.70 5.69
CA ALA A 567 -0.98 -26.25 7.08
C ALA A 567 -0.75 -27.39 8.10
N ILE A 568 -0.84 -28.65 7.70
CA ILE A 568 -0.59 -29.80 8.57
C ILE A 568 0.92 -30.08 8.59
N PRO A 569 1.57 -30.10 9.78
CA PRO A 569 2.98 -30.46 9.88
C PRO A 569 3.23 -31.85 9.29
N ARG A 570 4.18 -31.98 8.39
CA ARG A 570 4.65 -33.28 7.91
C ARG A 570 5.38 -33.96 9.05
N SER A 571 4.83 -35.04 9.59
CA SER A 571 5.45 -35.92 10.58
C SER A 571 6.70 -36.59 10.05
#